data_6495413350ae470b25156e811dee3439
#
_entry.id   6495413350ae470b25156e811dee3439
#
_cell.length_a   1.000
_cell.length_b   1.000
_cell.length_c   1.000
_cell.angle_alpha   90.00
_cell.angle_beta   90.00
_cell.angle_gamma   90.00
#
_symmetry.space_group_name_H-M   'P 1'
#
loop_
_entity.id
_entity.type
_entity.pdbx_description
1 polymer ?
#
loop_
_entity_poly.entity_id
_entity_poly.type
_entity_poly.pdbx_seq_one_letter_code
_entity_poly.pdbx_strand_id
1 'polypeptide(L)'
;GVSSSASFEMLICTIIDYFFNDSKMSYNDYAKIGQYAENVYWDKASGMMDQMACAVGGPVLFDFADRDNLKYSKLDFSFGKFGYKLVIVNTGKGHADLSQEYSEIPGEMKAVAKVLGVELLHETNVDALLEHCNEIEDDRAVLRALHFFGETTRVEDAADAIHHEDYKKFLELVNESGTSSWELLQNCYTMKDFHEQKITRTLALTQLFLKKIGAGVCRVHGGGFAGVIAAIVPEKEQDNYVE
;
A
#
# COMPACT_ATOMS: atom_id res chain seq x y z
N GLY A 1 -12.11 -9.55 2.72
CA GLY A 1 -11.36 -9.03 3.86
C GLY A 1 -10.10 -8.33 3.41
N VAL A 2 -9.46 -7.64 4.32
CA VAL A 2 -8.16 -7.01 4.06
C VAL A 2 -7.08 -8.02 4.42
N SER A 3 -6.24 -8.41 3.44
CA SER A 3 -5.11 -9.36 3.61
C SER A 3 -5.46 -10.69 4.29
N SER A 4 -6.67 -11.22 4.05
CA SER A 4 -7.15 -12.42 4.73
C SER A 4 -6.36 -13.68 4.36
N SER A 5 -5.84 -13.81 3.12
CA SER A 5 -4.97 -14.92 2.73
C SER A 5 -3.66 -14.90 3.50
N ALA A 6 -2.95 -13.77 3.51
CA ALA A 6 -1.71 -13.62 4.25
C ALA A 6 -1.89 -13.87 5.75
N SER A 7 -2.98 -13.36 6.34
CA SER A 7 -3.30 -13.61 7.76
C SER A 7 -3.47 -15.10 8.05
N PHE A 8 -4.18 -15.84 7.18
CA PHE A 8 -4.36 -17.28 7.31
C PHE A 8 -3.04 -18.04 7.15
N GLU A 9 -2.24 -17.68 6.14
CA GLU A 9 -0.91 -18.28 5.91
C GLU A 9 -0.01 -18.11 7.12
N MET A 10 0.07 -16.90 7.69
CA MET A 10 0.91 -16.62 8.86
C MET A 10 0.41 -17.39 10.09
N LEU A 11 -0.90 -17.55 10.27
CA LEU A 11 -1.45 -18.38 11.32
C LEU A 11 -1.01 -19.85 11.18
N ILE A 12 -1.11 -20.41 9.98
CA ILE A 12 -0.68 -21.80 9.71
C ILE A 12 0.82 -21.95 9.91
N CYS A 13 1.64 -21.02 9.40
CA CYS A 13 3.09 -21.03 9.64
C CYS A 13 3.41 -21.01 11.13
N THR A 14 2.77 -20.14 11.90
CA THR A 14 2.97 -20.06 13.37
C THR A 14 2.61 -21.37 14.07
N ILE A 15 1.50 -22.02 13.71
CA ILE A 15 1.08 -23.29 14.30
C ILE A 15 2.10 -24.39 13.98
N ILE A 16 2.53 -24.50 12.73
CA ILE A 16 3.48 -25.52 12.31
C ILE A 16 4.85 -25.31 13.00
N ASP A 17 5.33 -24.08 13.01
CA ASP A 17 6.60 -23.73 13.64
C ASP A 17 6.59 -24.02 15.15
N TYR A 18 5.49 -23.69 15.83
CA TYR A 18 5.33 -23.94 17.25
C TYR A 18 5.37 -25.45 17.58
N PHE A 19 4.60 -26.26 16.84
CA PHE A 19 4.46 -27.68 17.18
C PHE A 19 5.57 -28.59 16.63
N PHE A 20 6.25 -28.19 15.54
CA PHE A 20 7.16 -29.06 14.80
C PHE A 20 8.57 -28.50 14.61
N ASN A 21 8.83 -27.25 15.01
CA ASN A 21 10.11 -26.59 14.79
C ASN A 21 10.57 -25.72 15.99
N ASP A 22 9.95 -25.88 17.16
CA ASP A 22 10.29 -25.17 18.40
C ASP A 22 10.29 -23.63 18.27
N SER A 23 9.43 -23.07 17.39
CA SER A 23 9.33 -21.62 17.12
C SER A 23 10.67 -20.98 16.70
N LYS A 24 11.42 -21.62 15.82
CA LYS A 24 12.76 -21.16 15.39
C LYS A 24 12.74 -20.27 14.15
N MET A 25 11.60 -20.16 13.46
CA MET A 25 11.51 -19.37 12.24
C MET A 25 11.39 -17.88 12.54
N SER A 26 12.02 -17.07 11.70
CA SER A 26 11.86 -15.63 11.73
C SER A 26 10.58 -15.18 11.00
N TYR A 27 10.16 -13.93 11.22
CA TYR A 27 9.05 -13.33 10.43
C TYR A 27 9.37 -13.26 8.93
N ASN A 28 10.65 -13.09 8.57
CA ASN A 28 11.08 -13.15 7.17
C ASN A 28 10.86 -14.54 6.57
N ASP A 29 11.12 -15.61 7.32
CA ASP A 29 10.87 -16.97 6.86
C ASP A 29 9.37 -17.20 6.63
N TYR A 30 8.52 -16.76 7.58
CA TYR A 30 7.06 -16.82 7.41
C TYR A 30 6.59 -16.08 6.17
N ALA A 31 7.08 -14.86 5.95
CA ALA A 31 6.70 -14.06 4.79
C ALA A 31 7.14 -14.71 3.46
N LYS A 32 8.35 -15.27 3.42
CA LYS A 32 8.84 -16.00 2.23
C LYS A 32 8.01 -17.25 1.94
N ILE A 33 7.61 -18.00 2.97
CA ILE A 33 6.75 -19.18 2.81
C ILE A 33 5.38 -18.77 2.26
N GLY A 34 4.74 -17.75 2.84
CA GLY A 34 3.44 -17.26 2.36
C GLY A 34 3.52 -16.75 0.93
N GLN A 35 4.53 -15.92 0.60
CA GLN A 35 4.75 -15.46 -0.76
C GLN A 35 4.96 -16.62 -1.75
N TYR A 36 5.75 -17.61 -1.37
CA TYR A 36 5.97 -18.80 -2.20
C TYR A 36 4.66 -19.57 -2.43
N ALA A 37 3.85 -19.75 -1.39
CA ALA A 37 2.56 -20.39 -1.51
C ALA A 37 1.61 -19.64 -2.46
N GLU A 38 1.51 -18.32 -2.36
CA GLU A 38 0.69 -17.51 -3.26
C GLU A 38 1.22 -17.54 -4.71
N ASN A 39 2.53 -17.34 -4.92
CA ASN A 39 3.11 -17.18 -6.24
C ASN A 39 3.22 -18.51 -7.00
N VAL A 40 3.52 -19.62 -6.30
CA VAL A 40 3.80 -20.91 -6.95
C VAL A 40 2.58 -21.83 -7.02
N TYR A 41 1.77 -21.88 -5.93
CA TYR A 41 0.62 -22.79 -5.89
C TYR A 41 -0.66 -22.12 -6.37
N TRP A 42 -0.83 -20.82 -6.16
CA TRP A 42 -2.05 -20.09 -6.52
C TRP A 42 -1.87 -19.20 -7.74
N ASP A 43 -0.68 -19.17 -8.33
CA ASP A 43 -0.34 -18.36 -9.51
C ASP A 43 -0.74 -16.87 -9.32
N LYS A 44 -0.59 -16.36 -8.09
CA LYS A 44 -0.94 -15.00 -7.71
C LYS A 44 0.33 -14.21 -7.45
N ALA A 45 0.67 -13.29 -8.36
CA ALA A 45 1.81 -12.40 -8.20
C ALA A 45 1.61 -11.49 -6.98
N SER A 46 2.21 -11.86 -5.83
CA SER A 46 2.17 -11.07 -4.59
C SER A 46 3.56 -10.72 -4.09
N GLY A 47 3.66 -9.55 -3.42
CA GLY A 47 4.82 -9.17 -2.63
C GLY A 47 4.79 -9.84 -1.25
N MET A 48 5.65 -9.37 -0.34
CA MET A 48 5.73 -9.89 1.04
C MET A 48 5.15 -8.93 2.10
N MET A 49 4.60 -7.79 1.70
CA MET A 49 4.16 -6.76 2.64
C MET A 49 3.03 -7.25 3.55
N ASP A 50 2.01 -7.87 2.97
CA ASP A 50 0.85 -8.37 3.72
C ASP A 50 1.25 -9.48 4.70
N GLN A 51 2.10 -10.41 4.27
CA GLN A 51 2.63 -11.48 5.10
C GLN A 51 3.47 -10.91 6.26
N MET A 52 4.39 -9.98 5.97
CA MET A 52 5.19 -9.33 7.01
C MET A 52 4.31 -8.54 8.00
N ALA A 53 3.32 -7.80 7.51
CA ALA A 53 2.41 -7.05 8.38
C ALA A 53 1.61 -7.98 9.31
N CYS A 54 1.13 -9.11 8.79
CA CYS A 54 0.40 -10.10 9.59
C CYS A 54 1.33 -10.84 10.59
N ALA A 55 2.57 -11.13 10.22
CA ALA A 55 3.53 -11.82 11.08
C ALA A 55 4.05 -10.92 12.22
N VAL A 56 4.43 -9.68 11.90
CA VAL A 56 5.03 -8.73 12.87
C VAL A 56 3.98 -8.11 13.78
N GLY A 57 2.83 -7.75 13.22
CA GLY A 57 1.69 -7.12 13.89
C GLY A 57 1.97 -5.68 14.36
N GLY A 58 0.92 -4.87 14.41
CA GLY A 58 0.98 -3.45 14.78
C GLY A 58 1.50 -2.54 13.68
N PRO A 59 1.70 -1.25 13.97
CA PRO A 59 2.30 -0.29 13.04
C PRO A 59 3.78 -0.57 12.84
N VAL A 60 4.20 -0.71 11.58
CA VAL A 60 5.56 -1.13 11.21
C VAL A 60 6.01 -0.37 9.98
N LEU A 61 7.23 0.12 10.02
CA LEU A 61 7.98 0.57 8.86
C LEU A 61 8.77 -0.61 8.29
N PHE A 62 8.59 -0.92 7.01
CA PHE A 62 9.32 -1.96 6.29
C PHE A 62 10.26 -1.36 5.25
N ASP A 63 11.45 -1.94 5.15
CA ASP A 63 12.40 -1.71 4.07
C ASP A 63 12.53 -3.01 3.25
N PHE A 64 12.12 -2.95 1.98
CA PHE A 64 12.13 -4.07 1.03
C PHE A 64 13.29 -4.00 0.03
N ALA A 65 14.27 -3.13 0.22
CA ALA A 65 15.41 -2.99 -0.68
C ALA A 65 16.23 -4.29 -0.76
N ASP A 66 16.44 -4.97 0.36
CA ASP A 66 17.03 -6.32 0.41
C ASP A 66 15.91 -7.36 0.58
N ARG A 67 15.57 -8.05 -0.53
CA ARG A 67 14.51 -9.07 -0.53
C ARG A 67 14.86 -10.33 0.27
N ASP A 68 16.14 -10.59 0.47
CA ASP A 68 16.58 -11.77 1.19
C ASP A 68 16.60 -11.54 2.70
N ASN A 69 16.72 -10.28 3.12
CA ASN A 69 16.79 -9.89 4.52
C ASN A 69 16.03 -8.59 4.77
N LEU A 70 14.71 -8.69 4.79
CA LEU A 70 13.82 -7.55 5.00
C LEU A 70 14.08 -6.91 6.37
N LYS A 71 14.22 -5.60 6.36
CA LYS A 71 14.34 -4.81 7.60
C LYS A 71 12.98 -4.24 7.99
N TYR A 72 12.76 -4.13 9.28
CA TYR A 72 11.54 -3.50 9.79
C TYR A 72 11.78 -2.84 11.14
N SER A 73 10.98 -1.81 11.42
CA SER A 73 10.96 -1.11 12.70
C SER A 73 9.52 -0.96 13.17
N LYS A 74 9.24 -1.37 14.41
CA LYS A 74 7.92 -1.13 15.03
C LYS A 74 7.80 0.33 15.43
N LEU A 75 6.65 0.93 15.13
CA LEU A 75 6.32 2.30 15.46
C LEU A 75 5.35 2.34 16.64
N ASP A 76 5.58 3.21 17.62
CA ASP A 76 4.61 3.47 18.69
C ASP A 76 3.52 4.41 18.19
N PHE A 77 2.54 3.84 17.50
CA PHE A 77 1.48 4.59 16.84
C PHE A 77 0.11 3.97 17.11
N SER A 78 -0.87 4.83 17.33
CA SER A 78 -2.28 4.45 17.38
C SER A 78 -3.14 5.65 16.99
N PHE A 79 -4.10 5.46 16.11
CA PHE A 79 -5.06 6.52 15.74
C PHE A 79 -5.80 7.10 16.93
N GLY A 80 -6.12 6.27 17.94
CA GLY A 80 -6.77 6.71 19.16
C GLY A 80 -5.94 7.69 20.02
N LYS A 81 -4.60 7.67 19.93
CA LYS A 81 -3.75 8.61 20.66
C LYS A 81 -4.00 10.08 20.29
N PHE A 82 -4.46 10.32 19.06
CA PHE A 82 -4.76 11.68 18.57
C PHE A 82 -6.23 11.90 18.19
N GLY A 83 -7.12 11.05 18.70
CA GLY A 83 -8.58 11.22 18.59
C GLY A 83 -9.17 10.86 17.23
N TYR A 84 -8.54 9.94 16.48
CA TYR A 84 -8.99 9.47 15.17
C TYR A 84 -9.27 7.97 15.19
N LYS A 85 -10.06 7.53 14.23
CA LYS A 85 -10.33 6.12 13.90
C LYS A 85 -9.98 5.84 12.45
N LEU A 86 -9.45 4.66 12.20
CA LEU A 86 -9.31 4.12 10.85
C LEU A 86 -10.59 3.37 10.49
N VAL A 87 -11.25 3.83 9.45
CA VAL A 87 -12.46 3.19 8.90
C VAL A 87 -12.12 2.59 7.54
N ILE A 88 -12.36 1.31 7.37
CA ILE A 88 -12.20 0.61 6.09
C ILE A 88 -13.57 0.51 5.43
N VAL A 89 -13.70 1.11 4.26
CA VAL A 89 -14.96 1.16 3.51
C VAL A 89 -14.89 0.21 2.32
N ASN A 90 -15.74 -0.81 2.34
CA ASN A 90 -15.86 -1.74 1.21
C ASN A 90 -16.66 -1.09 0.07
N THR A 91 -16.03 -0.95 -1.09
CA THR A 91 -16.66 -0.31 -2.26
C THR A 91 -17.64 -1.24 -3.01
N GLY A 92 -17.68 -2.53 -2.62
CA GLY A 92 -18.57 -3.51 -3.23
C GLY A 92 -18.09 -4.06 -4.58
N LYS A 93 -16.83 -3.86 -4.96
CA LYS A 93 -16.18 -4.50 -6.11
C LYS A 93 -15.18 -5.54 -5.65
N GLY A 94 -15.27 -6.76 -6.17
CA GLY A 94 -14.29 -7.82 -5.95
C GLY A 94 -13.04 -7.66 -6.84
N HIS A 95 -11.99 -8.41 -6.51
CA HIS A 95 -10.71 -8.41 -7.24
C HIS A 95 -10.66 -9.41 -8.42
N ALA A 96 -11.76 -10.09 -8.73
CA ALA A 96 -11.82 -11.04 -9.84
C ALA A 96 -11.47 -10.33 -11.17
N ASP A 97 -10.66 -10.98 -11.98
CA ASP A 97 -10.25 -10.53 -13.34
C ASP A 97 -9.37 -9.25 -13.40
N LEU A 98 -8.70 -8.88 -12.29
CA LEU A 98 -7.81 -7.71 -12.24
C LEU A 98 -6.31 -8.07 -12.22
N SER A 99 -5.96 -9.32 -12.44
CA SER A 99 -4.56 -9.79 -12.39
C SER A 99 -3.66 -9.03 -13.38
N GLN A 100 -4.20 -8.65 -14.54
CA GLN A 100 -3.46 -7.88 -15.53
C GLN A 100 -3.11 -6.49 -15.02
N GLU A 101 -4.10 -5.75 -14.50
CA GLU A 101 -3.90 -4.40 -13.95
C GLU A 101 -2.86 -4.40 -12.83
N TYR A 102 -2.89 -5.40 -11.94
CA TYR A 102 -1.90 -5.56 -10.89
C TYR A 102 -0.50 -5.84 -11.44
N SER A 103 -0.36 -6.65 -12.48
CA SER A 103 0.93 -6.98 -13.08
C SER A 103 1.52 -5.84 -13.92
N GLU A 104 0.68 -4.96 -14.48
CA GLU A 104 1.12 -3.79 -15.26
C GLU A 104 1.90 -2.80 -14.40
N ILE A 105 1.53 -2.58 -13.13
CA ILE A 105 2.26 -1.64 -12.26
C ILE A 105 3.75 -2.00 -12.13
N PRO A 106 4.13 -3.18 -11.62
CA PRO A 106 5.54 -3.52 -11.53
C PRO A 106 6.19 -3.70 -12.90
N GLY A 107 5.44 -4.10 -13.92
CA GLY A 107 5.94 -4.24 -15.29
C GLY A 107 6.41 -2.90 -15.87
N GLU A 108 5.60 -1.87 -15.76
CA GLU A 108 5.92 -0.51 -16.21
C GLU A 108 7.05 0.11 -15.39
N MET A 109 7.06 -0.05 -14.06
CA MET A 109 8.16 0.41 -13.21
C MET A 109 9.50 -0.24 -13.59
N LYS A 110 9.50 -1.55 -13.92
CA LYS A 110 10.70 -2.24 -14.41
C LYS A 110 11.13 -1.77 -15.79
N ALA A 111 10.18 -1.45 -16.68
CA ALA A 111 10.50 -0.89 -17.98
C ALA A 111 11.21 0.47 -17.85
N VAL A 112 10.75 1.33 -16.95
CA VAL A 112 11.42 2.59 -16.61
C VAL A 112 12.81 2.34 -16.02
N ALA A 113 12.95 1.45 -15.03
CA ALA A 113 14.23 1.10 -14.42
C ALA A 113 15.27 0.67 -15.46
N LYS A 114 14.83 -0.13 -16.44
CA LYS A 114 15.69 -0.56 -17.55
C LYS A 114 16.19 0.61 -18.42
N VAL A 115 15.36 1.61 -18.71
CA VAL A 115 15.79 2.83 -19.44
C VAL A 115 16.83 3.58 -18.61
N LEU A 116 16.63 3.65 -17.29
CA LEU A 116 17.57 4.29 -16.35
C LEU A 116 18.84 3.46 -16.08
N GLY A 117 19.00 2.30 -16.71
CA GLY A 117 20.19 1.45 -16.59
C GLY A 117 20.31 0.66 -15.28
N VAL A 118 19.19 0.45 -14.56
CA VAL A 118 19.13 -0.28 -13.31
C VAL A 118 18.11 -1.44 -13.40
N GLU A 119 18.13 -2.36 -12.44
CA GLU A 119 17.17 -3.47 -12.39
C GLU A 119 15.84 -3.01 -11.75
N LEU A 120 15.93 -2.25 -10.66
CA LEU A 120 14.78 -1.78 -9.90
C LEU A 120 14.90 -0.28 -9.60
N LEU A 121 13.78 0.43 -9.51
CA LEU A 121 13.74 1.88 -9.29
C LEU A 121 14.41 2.34 -7.99
N HIS A 122 14.46 1.50 -6.95
CA HIS A 122 15.12 1.87 -5.69
C HIS A 122 16.66 2.00 -5.82
N GLU A 123 17.25 1.52 -6.90
CA GLU A 123 18.68 1.64 -7.20
C GLU A 123 19.06 2.98 -7.85
N THR A 124 18.08 3.83 -8.10
CA THR A 124 18.24 5.15 -8.75
C THR A 124 17.38 6.21 -8.03
N ASN A 125 17.15 7.34 -8.64
CA ASN A 125 16.42 8.46 -8.06
C ASN A 125 15.58 9.23 -9.08
N VAL A 126 14.79 10.19 -8.59
CA VAL A 126 13.90 11.00 -9.42
C VAL A 126 14.67 11.89 -10.41
N ASP A 127 15.88 12.35 -10.08
CA ASP A 127 16.66 13.21 -10.97
C ASP A 127 17.07 12.45 -12.25
N ALA A 128 17.49 11.19 -12.10
CA ALA A 128 17.76 10.32 -13.24
C ALA A 128 16.51 10.10 -14.11
N LEU A 129 15.32 9.95 -13.50
CA LEU A 129 14.08 9.87 -14.25
C LEU A 129 13.81 11.16 -15.04
N LEU A 130 14.01 12.34 -14.43
CA LEU A 130 13.79 13.62 -15.10
C LEU A 130 14.75 13.86 -16.26
N GLU A 131 15.99 13.41 -16.16
CA GLU A 131 16.97 13.47 -17.23
C GLU A 131 16.60 12.60 -18.45
N HIS A 132 15.97 11.45 -18.22
CA HIS A 132 15.67 10.45 -19.24
C HIS A 132 14.17 10.32 -19.57
N CYS A 133 13.27 11.14 -19.00
CA CYS A 133 11.82 10.98 -19.16
C CYS A 133 11.36 11.03 -20.63
N ASN A 134 12.04 11.76 -21.49
CA ASN A 134 11.71 11.84 -22.92
C ASN A 134 12.15 10.60 -23.73
N GLU A 135 12.90 9.68 -23.14
CA GLU A 135 13.31 8.41 -23.75
C GLU A 135 12.31 7.30 -23.45
N ILE A 136 11.34 7.55 -22.56
CA ILE A 136 10.30 6.60 -22.16
C ILE A 136 9.04 6.92 -22.94
N GLU A 137 8.63 6.01 -23.83
CA GLU A 137 7.44 6.21 -24.69
C GLU A 137 6.11 6.11 -23.93
N ASP A 138 6.07 5.38 -22.81
CA ASP A 138 4.86 5.16 -22.02
C ASP A 138 4.74 6.21 -20.91
N ASP A 139 3.87 7.21 -21.13
CA ASP A 139 3.59 8.28 -20.15
C ASP A 139 3.09 7.74 -18.81
N ARG A 140 2.29 6.66 -18.82
CA ARG A 140 1.79 6.05 -17.59
C ARG A 140 2.93 5.38 -16.79
N ALA A 141 3.90 4.79 -17.46
CA ALA A 141 5.08 4.24 -16.80
C ALA A 141 5.89 5.34 -16.11
N VAL A 142 6.06 6.51 -16.73
CA VAL A 142 6.69 7.69 -16.12
C VAL A 142 5.92 8.14 -14.88
N LEU A 143 4.60 8.27 -14.96
CA LEU A 143 3.76 8.66 -13.83
C LEU A 143 3.87 7.67 -12.66
N ARG A 144 3.86 6.38 -12.94
CA ARG A 144 4.03 5.32 -11.93
C ARG A 144 5.41 5.34 -11.27
N ALA A 145 6.46 5.65 -12.03
CA ALA A 145 7.81 5.84 -11.48
C ALA A 145 7.90 7.09 -10.59
N LEU A 146 7.26 8.20 -10.98
CA LEU A 146 7.15 9.40 -10.14
C LEU A 146 6.40 9.10 -8.82
N HIS A 147 5.31 8.31 -8.89
CA HIS A 147 4.63 7.84 -7.69
C HIS A 147 5.59 7.06 -6.79
N PHE A 148 6.35 6.12 -7.34
CA PHE A 148 7.28 5.28 -6.58
C PHE A 148 8.29 6.13 -5.79
N PHE A 149 8.99 7.06 -6.45
CA PHE A 149 9.97 7.91 -5.78
C PHE A 149 9.33 8.82 -4.73
N GLY A 150 8.20 9.45 -5.06
CA GLY A 150 7.46 10.30 -4.11
C GLY A 150 6.90 9.51 -2.92
N GLU A 151 6.42 8.27 -3.13
CA GLU A 151 5.88 7.44 -2.07
C GLU A 151 6.97 6.94 -1.12
N THR A 152 8.14 6.59 -1.63
CA THR A 152 9.29 6.20 -0.81
C THR A 152 9.66 7.32 0.19
N THR A 153 9.79 8.56 -0.29
CA THR A 153 10.05 9.72 0.58
C THR A 153 8.92 9.95 1.57
N ARG A 154 7.65 9.87 1.12
CA ARG A 154 6.49 10.06 2.02
C ARG A 154 6.41 9.04 3.15
N VAL A 155 6.82 7.81 2.90
CA VAL A 155 6.85 6.76 3.95
C VAL A 155 7.88 7.09 5.02
N GLU A 156 9.07 7.56 4.63
CA GLU A 156 10.10 8.01 5.57
C GLU A 156 9.63 9.23 6.38
N ASP A 157 9.10 10.25 5.71
CA ASP A 157 8.54 11.45 6.35
C ASP A 157 7.38 11.10 7.30
N ALA A 158 6.54 10.12 6.95
CA ALA A 158 5.44 9.66 7.80
C ALA A 158 5.94 8.95 9.06
N ALA A 159 6.99 8.14 8.95
CA ALA A 159 7.63 7.53 10.11
C ALA A 159 8.24 8.59 11.03
N ASP A 160 8.90 9.60 10.47
CA ASP A 160 9.46 10.73 11.22
C ASP A 160 8.36 11.57 11.90
N ALA A 161 7.27 11.84 11.21
CA ALA A 161 6.12 12.54 11.78
C ALA A 161 5.52 11.76 12.96
N ILE A 162 5.44 10.43 12.88
CA ILE A 162 5.01 9.57 13.98
C ILE A 162 5.98 9.65 15.17
N HIS A 163 7.28 9.58 14.93
CA HIS A 163 8.31 9.68 15.99
C HIS A 163 8.28 11.00 16.73
N HIS A 164 7.92 12.11 16.03
CA HIS A 164 7.80 13.44 16.63
C HIS A 164 6.38 13.77 17.11
N GLU A 165 5.45 12.82 17.07
CA GLU A 165 4.04 13.00 17.40
C GLU A 165 3.37 14.14 16.59
N ASP A 166 3.89 14.44 15.38
CA ASP A 166 3.29 15.40 14.44
C ASP A 166 2.20 14.70 13.60
N TYR A 167 1.07 14.44 14.25
CA TYR A 167 -0.06 13.76 13.63
C TYR A 167 -0.72 14.60 12.52
N LYS A 168 -0.57 15.92 12.54
CA LYS A 168 -1.05 16.78 11.46
C LYS A 168 -0.26 16.52 10.19
N LYS A 169 1.08 16.53 10.29
CA LYS A 169 1.96 16.20 9.16
C LYS A 169 1.73 14.77 8.66
N PHE A 170 1.54 13.81 9.57
CA PHE A 170 1.19 12.44 9.20
C PHE A 170 -0.09 12.37 8.35
N LEU A 171 -1.17 13.06 8.74
CA LEU A 171 -2.42 13.10 7.98
C LEU A 171 -2.24 13.79 6.62
N GLU A 172 -1.45 14.87 6.54
CA GLU A 172 -1.10 15.54 5.28
C GLU A 172 -0.41 14.57 4.33
N LEU A 173 0.59 13.82 4.80
CA LEU A 173 1.32 12.82 4.01
C LEU A 173 0.42 11.67 3.54
N VAL A 174 -0.51 11.20 4.38
CA VAL A 174 -1.51 10.18 3.96
C VAL A 174 -2.42 10.73 2.86
N ASN A 175 -2.83 11.99 2.94
CA ASN A 175 -3.63 12.63 1.90
C ASN A 175 -2.86 12.79 0.59
N GLU A 176 -1.60 13.24 0.65
CA GLU A 176 -0.70 13.33 -0.51
C GLU A 176 -0.49 11.96 -1.17
N SER A 177 -0.30 10.91 -0.36
CA SER A 177 -0.22 9.52 -0.84
C SER A 177 -1.49 9.09 -1.57
N GLY A 178 -2.65 9.43 -1.04
CA GLY A 178 -3.95 9.18 -1.69
C GLY A 178 -4.09 9.90 -3.04
N THR A 179 -3.69 11.16 -3.10
CA THR A 179 -3.67 11.97 -4.32
C THR A 179 -2.71 11.37 -5.35
N SER A 180 -1.48 11.06 -4.93
CA SER A 180 -0.47 10.41 -5.79
C SER A 180 -0.93 9.04 -6.32
N SER A 181 -1.62 8.25 -5.50
CA SER A 181 -2.22 6.98 -5.93
C SER A 181 -3.26 7.19 -7.03
N TRP A 182 -4.10 8.22 -6.93
CA TRP A 182 -5.13 8.53 -7.91
C TRP A 182 -4.55 9.11 -9.20
N GLU A 183 -3.68 10.11 -9.08
CA GLU A 183 -3.17 10.88 -10.21
C GLU A 183 -2.02 10.19 -10.94
N LEU A 184 -1.06 9.61 -10.20
CA LEU A 184 0.19 9.08 -10.75
C LEU A 184 0.17 7.56 -10.87
N LEU A 185 -0.12 6.83 -9.79
CA LEU A 185 -0.19 5.37 -9.85
C LEU A 185 -1.38 4.88 -10.67
N GLN A 186 -2.48 5.62 -10.64
CA GLN A 186 -3.72 5.35 -11.37
C GLN A 186 -4.32 3.97 -11.04
N ASN A 187 -4.35 3.65 -9.76
CA ASN A 187 -4.90 2.40 -9.25
C ASN A 187 -6.28 2.54 -8.60
N CYS A 188 -6.97 3.68 -8.79
CA CYS A 188 -8.32 3.91 -8.26
C CYS A 188 -9.43 3.48 -9.21
N TYR A 189 -9.12 3.12 -10.44
CA TYR A 189 -10.05 2.67 -11.48
C TYR A 189 -9.33 1.76 -12.48
N THR A 190 -10.09 1.03 -13.30
CA THR A 190 -9.54 0.18 -14.37
C THR A 190 -9.90 0.76 -15.74
N MET A 191 -9.01 0.63 -16.72
CA MET A 191 -9.27 1.02 -18.10
C MET A 191 -10.13 0.01 -18.86
N LYS A 192 -10.27 -1.22 -18.36
CA LYS A 192 -11.12 -2.26 -18.95
C LYS A 192 -12.60 -1.90 -18.91
N ASP A 193 -13.02 -1.25 -17.82
CA ASP A 193 -14.39 -0.76 -17.64
C ASP A 193 -14.35 0.62 -16.98
N PHE A 194 -14.23 1.65 -17.81
CA PHE A 194 -14.14 3.05 -17.36
C PHE A 194 -15.44 3.59 -16.73
N HIS A 195 -16.57 2.89 -16.86
CA HIS A 195 -17.83 3.23 -16.18
C HIS A 195 -17.86 2.70 -14.74
N GLU A 196 -17.07 1.67 -14.43
CA GLU A 196 -17.00 1.10 -13.09
C GLU A 196 -15.97 1.87 -12.24
N GLN A 197 -16.42 2.85 -11.49
CA GLN A 197 -15.63 3.82 -10.74
C GLN A 197 -15.95 3.79 -9.22
N LYS A 198 -16.19 2.61 -8.63
CA LYS A 198 -16.63 2.51 -7.23
C LYS A 198 -15.62 3.07 -6.24
N ILE A 199 -14.32 2.80 -6.42
CA ILE A 199 -13.28 3.37 -5.56
C ILE A 199 -13.26 4.89 -5.66
N THR A 200 -13.14 5.44 -6.88
CA THR A 200 -13.10 6.89 -7.14
C THR A 200 -14.34 7.59 -6.61
N ARG A 201 -15.53 7.01 -6.85
CA ARG A 201 -16.78 7.54 -6.32
C ARG A 201 -16.78 7.56 -4.79
N THR A 202 -16.35 6.47 -4.16
CA THR A 202 -16.32 6.36 -2.70
C THR A 202 -15.31 7.34 -2.10
N LEU A 203 -14.12 7.49 -2.71
CA LEU A 203 -13.14 8.50 -2.33
C LEU A 203 -13.71 9.91 -2.43
N ALA A 204 -14.34 10.26 -3.57
CA ALA A 204 -14.90 11.58 -3.78
C ALA A 204 -16.00 11.93 -2.76
N LEU A 205 -16.90 10.99 -2.47
CA LEU A 205 -17.95 11.18 -1.44
C LEU A 205 -17.34 11.33 -0.05
N THR A 206 -16.34 10.50 0.32
CA THR A 206 -15.61 10.62 1.57
C THR A 206 -14.89 11.95 1.68
N GLN A 207 -14.19 12.40 0.64
CA GLN A 207 -13.53 13.70 0.63
C GLN A 207 -14.51 14.87 0.83
N LEU A 208 -15.71 14.80 0.23
CA LEU A 208 -16.76 15.80 0.47
C LEU A 208 -17.19 15.84 1.94
N PHE A 209 -17.38 14.68 2.57
CA PHE A 209 -17.69 14.59 4.00
C PHE A 209 -16.56 15.18 4.85
N LEU A 210 -15.32 14.73 4.64
CA LEU A 210 -14.14 15.19 5.40
C LEU A 210 -13.91 16.70 5.23
N LYS A 211 -14.12 17.23 4.03
CA LYS A 211 -14.07 18.68 3.78
C LYS A 211 -15.14 19.43 4.55
N LYS A 212 -16.35 18.88 4.64
CA LYS A 212 -17.48 19.51 5.39
C LYS A 212 -17.17 19.61 6.87
N ILE A 213 -16.57 18.58 7.46
CA ILE A 213 -16.20 18.56 8.90
C ILE A 213 -14.85 19.25 9.16
N GLY A 214 -14.07 19.55 8.13
CA GLY A 214 -12.77 20.23 8.23
C GLY A 214 -11.65 19.38 8.84
N ALA A 215 -11.78 18.05 8.85
CA ALA A 215 -10.80 17.14 9.47
C ALA A 215 -10.85 15.74 8.85
N GLY A 216 -9.72 15.00 8.96
CA GLY A 216 -9.60 13.65 8.44
C GLY A 216 -9.07 13.59 7.01
N VAL A 217 -8.70 12.39 6.59
CA VAL A 217 -8.14 12.10 5.25
C VAL A 217 -8.62 10.74 4.78
N CYS A 218 -8.56 10.48 3.47
CA CYS A 218 -8.84 9.16 2.92
C CYS A 218 -7.95 8.86 1.72
N ARG A 219 -7.75 7.56 1.48
CA ARG A 219 -7.02 7.07 0.31
C ARG A 219 -7.54 5.69 -0.11
N VAL A 220 -7.20 5.28 -1.34
CA VAL A 220 -7.32 3.87 -1.72
C VAL A 220 -6.44 3.01 -0.81
N HIS A 221 -6.91 1.82 -0.45
CA HIS A 221 -6.16 0.88 0.39
C HIS A 221 -5.78 -0.37 -0.39
N GLY A 222 -4.54 -0.85 -0.20
CA GLY A 222 -3.99 -1.99 -0.92
C GLY A 222 -3.66 -1.69 -2.38
N GLY A 223 -3.67 -2.70 -3.23
CA GLY A 223 -3.32 -2.60 -4.66
C GLY A 223 -4.24 -1.74 -5.51
N GLY A 224 -5.42 -1.40 -5.02
CA GLY A 224 -6.39 -0.59 -5.76
C GLY A 224 -7.23 -1.39 -6.78
N PHE A 225 -7.70 -0.72 -7.83
CA PHE A 225 -8.59 -1.21 -8.89
C PHE A 225 -9.94 -1.76 -8.41
N ALA A 226 -10.00 -2.33 -7.22
CA ALA A 226 -11.17 -2.86 -6.53
C ALA A 226 -10.96 -2.87 -5.00
N GLY A 227 -11.94 -3.35 -4.25
CA GLY A 227 -11.82 -3.62 -2.82
C GLY A 227 -12.25 -2.44 -1.95
N VAL A 228 -11.30 -1.82 -1.27
CA VAL A 228 -11.60 -0.91 -0.16
C VAL A 228 -10.85 0.42 -0.25
N ILE A 229 -11.39 1.43 0.42
CA ILE A 229 -10.67 2.64 0.79
C ILE A 229 -10.41 2.67 2.30
N ALA A 230 -9.38 3.39 2.71
CA ALA A 230 -9.11 3.71 4.10
C ALA A 230 -9.46 5.18 4.34
N ALA A 231 -10.25 5.44 5.38
CA ALA A 231 -10.59 6.78 5.84
C ALA A 231 -10.12 6.95 7.29
N ILE A 232 -9.39 8.00 7.58
CA ILE A 232 -8.98 8.38 8.93
C ILE A 232 -9.89 9.53 9.36
N VAL A 233 -10.83 9.23 10.25
CA VAL A 233 -11.94 10.12 10.63
C VAL A 233 -11.80 10.49 12.09
N PRO A 234 -12.07 11.75 12.52
CA PRO A 234 -12.15 12.06 13.94
C PRO A 234 -13.12 11.12 14.66
N GLU A 235 -12.73 10.61 15.83
CA GLU A 235 -13.51 9.61 16.58
C GLU A 235 -14.95 10.05 16.82
N LYS A 236 -15.16 11.34 17.13
CA LYS A 236 -16.48 11.93 17.36
C LYS A 236 -17.39 11.98 16.12
N GLU A 237 -16.83 11.84 14.93
CA GLU A 237 -17.54 11.90 13.65
C GLU A 237 -17.70 10.50 13.00
N GLN A 238 -17.22 9.44 13.67
CA GLN A 238 -17.26 8.09 13.13
C GLN A 238 -18.68 7.65 12.78
N ASP A 239 -19.62 7.83 13.69
CA ASP A 239 -21.01 7.39 13.50
C ASP A 239 -21.67 8.15 12.33
N ASN A 240 -21.49 9.48 12.29
CA ASN A 240 -21.96 10.33 11.18
C ASN A 240 -21.35 9.96 9.83
N TYR A 241 -20.14 9.41 9.82
CA TYR A 241 -19.48 9.00 8.59
C TYR A 241 -19.98 7.63 8.09
N VAL A 242 -20.34 6.73 9.00
CA VAL A 242 -20.78 5.36 8.66
C VAL A 242 -22.28 5.32 8.26
N GLU A 243 -23.11 6.24 8.76
CA GLU A 243 -24.51 6.42 8.36
C GLU A 243 -24.66 6.98 6.94
#